data_3d37388ae023bc1cbeec45716259fe3c
#
_entry.id   3d37388ae023bc1cbeec45716259fe3c
#
_cell.length_a   1.000
_cell.length_b   1.000
_cell.length_c   1.000
_cell.angle_alpha   90.00
_cell.angle_beta   90.00
_cell.angle_gamma   90.00
#
_symmetry.space_group_name_H-M   'P 1'
#
loop_
_entity.id
_entity.type
_entity.pdbx_description
1 polymer ?
#
loop_
_entity_poly.entity_id
_entity_poly.type
_entity_poly.pdbx_seq_one_letter_code
_entity_poly.pdbx_strand_id
1 'polypeptide(L)'
;MNEIITALEAKYHPLGMIAYGSYADGTNNLNSDFDALLLTDSGSELHDSSVMSGVELDVWVYPRVKIEAPHDAYEFLQIWDGIIISDETGLLSSLQTEVREYIHSTAAKGREENLQNLNWCRKMLARTERGDFEGRYRRCRLLTDSLEIYCNIVGEYFFGAKKALRYMQQYAPDAATVYDAALSSPTFENLQRWIEILEKNFATRFPDS
;
A
#
# COMPACT_ATOMS: atom_id res chain seq x y z
N MET A 1 18.18 9.34 -9.41
CA MET A 1 16.89 9.54 -10.07
C MET A 1 17.04 10.21 -11.45
N ASN A 2 17.59 11.41 -11.61
CA ASN A 2 17.66 12.10 -12.92
C ASN A 2 18.36 11.31 -14.03
N GLU A 3 19.47 10.61 -13.72
CA GLU A 3 20.19 9.78 -14.71
C GLU A 3 19.34 8.62 -15.21
N ILE A 4 18.56 7.99 -14.32
CA ILE A 4 17.65 6.89 -14.68
C ILE A 4 16.52 7.42 -15.56
N ILE A 5 15.91 8.54 -15.19
CA ILE A 5 14.86 9.19 -15.97
C ILE A 5 15.36 9.48 -17.39
N THR A 6 16.51 10.17 -17.53
CA THR A 6 17.08 10.50 -18.83
C THR A 6 17.37 9.26 -19.67
N ALA A 7 17.85 8.17 -19.04
CA ALA A 7 18.12 6.92 -19.75
C ALA A 7 16.82 6.21 -20.18
N LEU A 8 15.76 6.25 -19.37
CA LEU A 8 14.44 5.72 -19.74
C LEU A 8 13.80 6.53 -20.87
N GLU A 9 13.91 7.87 -20.83
CA GLU A 9 13.46 8.74 -21.91
C GLU A 9 14.17 8.41 -23.24
N ALA A 10 15.49 8.23 -23.20
CA ALA A 10 16.28 7.87 -24.38
C ALA A 10 15.96 6.45 -24.90
N LYS A 11 15.61 5.51 -24.02
CA LYS A 11 15.32 4.11 -24.38
C LYS A 11 13.91 3.92 -24.95
N TYR A 12 12.92 4.55 -24.35
CA TYR A 12 11.51 4.30 -24.62
C TYR A 12 10.78 5.42 -25.34
N HIS A 13 11.35 6.63 -25.36
CA HIS A 13 10.70 7.85 -25.93
C HIS A 13 9.25 7.98 -25.45
N PRO A 14 9.00 7.96 -24.11
CA PRO A 14 7.66 7.91 -23.59
C PRO A 14 6.90 9.23 -23.79
N LEU A 15 5.60 9.17 -24.04
CA LEU A 15 4.66 10.30 -24.00
C LEU A 15 4.42 10.82 -22.59
N GLY A 16 4.74 10.02 -21.59
CA GLY A 16 4.59 10.36 -20.20
C GLY A 16 5.25 9.33 -19.28
N MET A 17 5.57 9.76 -18.06
CA MET A 17 6.21 8.97 -17.03
C MET A 17 5.67 9.36 -15.65
N ILE A 18 5.31 8.37 -14.85
CA ILE A 18 5.05 8.52 -13.41
C ILE A 18 6.08 7.68 -12.68
N ALA A 19 6.84 8.29 -11.78
CA ALA A 19 7.67 7.59 -10.80
C ALA A 19 6.86 7.38 -9.52
N TYR A 20 6.97 6.20 -8.91
CA TYR A 20 6.29 5.89 -7.65
C TYR A 20 7.23 5.15 -6.69
N GLY A 21 6.71 4.61 -5.57
CA GLY A 21 7.55 3.89 -4.62
C GLY A 21 8.57 4.76 -3.91
N SER A 22 9.68 4.14 -3.50
CA SER A 22 10.65 4.76 -2.60
C SER A 22 11.42 5.95 -3.19
N TYR A 23 11.61 5.98 -4.50
CA TYR A 23 12.26 7.11 -5.17
C TYR A 23 11.34 8.32 -5.31
N ALA A 24 10.04 8.11 -5.38
CA ALA A 24 9.06 9.19 -5.43
C ALA A 24 8.83 9.80 -4.03
N ASP A 25 8.77 8.97 -2.99
CA ASP A 25 8.54 9.42 -1.61
C ASP A 25 9.81 9.81 -0.83
N GLY A 26 11.00 9.70 -1.48
CA GLY A 26 12.28 10.08 -0.90
C GLY A 26 12.81 9.12 0.19
N THR A 27 12.31 7.90 0.25
CA THR A 27 12.72 6.89 1.25
C THR A 27 13.61 5.79 0.67
N ASN A 28 14.06 5.97 -0.58
CA ASN A 28 14.97 5.05 -1.24
C ASN A 28 16.30 4.91 -0.50
N ASN A 29 16.85 3.72 -0.58
CA ASN A 29 18.17 3.36 -0.06
C ASN A 29 18.96 2.59 -1.14
N LEU A 30 20.17 2.13 -0.79
CA LEU A 30 21.08 1.43 -1.72
C LEU A 30 20.50 0.13 -2.33
N ASN A 31 19.48 -0.45 -1.71
CA ASN A 31 18.83 -1.69 -2.17
C ASN A 31 17.43 -1.42 -2.74
N SER A 32 17.07 -0.15 -2.97
CA SER A 32 15.77 0.20 -3.54
C SER A 32 15.82 0.12 -5.06
N ASP A 33 14.84 -0.53 -5.64
CA ASP A 33 14.48 -0.49 -7.04
C ASP A 33 13.89 0.85 -7.45
N PHE A 34 13.94 1.17 -8.73
CA PHE A 34 13.31 2.36 -9.30
C PHE A 34 11.99 1.96 -9.94
N ASP A 35 10.90 2.37 -9.31
CA ASP A 35 9.53 2.08 -9.73
C ASP A 35 9.01 3.18 -10.66
N ALA A 36 8.52 2.82 -11.85
CA ALA A 36 7.86 3.77 -12.75
C ALA A 36 6.85 3.13 -13.68
N LEU A 37 5.91 3.95 -14.15
CA LEU A 37 5.02 3.64 -15.26
C LEU A 37 5.32 4.62 -16.40
N LEU A 38 5.60 4.08 -17.58
CA LEU A 38 5.85 4.82 -18.80
C LEU A 38 4.70 4.61 -19.77
N LEU A 39 4.28 5.67 -20.43
CA LEU A 39 3.29 5.65 -21.50
C LEU A 39 3.99 5.86 -22.82
N THR A 40 3.81 4.95 -23.80
CA THR A 40 4.35 5.07 -25.16
C THR A 40 3.23 5.21 -26.18
N ASP A 41 3.52 5.79 -27.34
CA ASP A 41 2.51 5.97 -28.41
C ASP A 41 2.01 4.63 -28.96
N SER A 42 2.90 3.66 -29.12
CA SER A 42 2.62 2.34 -29.67
C SER A 42 3.53 1.28 -29.08
N GLY A 43 3.27 0.02 -29.39
CA GLY A 43 4.07 -1.11 -28.92
C GLY A 43 3.22 -2.11 -28.13
N SER A 44 3.89 -3.00 -27.43
CA SER A 44 3.28 -3.96 -26.51
C SER A 44 3.61 -3.60 -25.08
N GLU A 45 2.78 -4.03 -24.15
CA GLU A 45 3.05 -3.99 -22.73
C GLU A 45 4.37 -4.70 -22.41
N LEU A 46 5.21 -4.06 -21.60
CA LEU A 46 6.53 -4.56 -21.21
C LEU A 46 6.80 -4.24 -19.75
N HIS A 47 7.40 -5.18 -19.05
CA HIS A 47 7.99 -5.00 -17.72
C HIS A 47 9.52 -5.01 -17.85
N ASP A 48 10.17 -3.89 -17.56
CA ASP A 48 11.63 -3.77 -17.56
C ASP A 48 12.16 -3.92 -16.14
N SER A 49 12.81 -5.04 -15.87
CA SER A 49 13.48 -5.37 -14.60
C SER A 49 15.02 -5.38 -14.77
N SER A 50 15.55 -4.65 -15.72
CA SER A 50 16.99 -4.55 -15.95
C SER A 50 17.67 -3.64 -14.93
N VAL A 51 19.00 -3.66 -14.90
CA VAL A 51 19.79 -2.75 -14.06
C VAL A 51 20.24 -1.54 -14.89
N MET A 52 19.96 -0.33 -14.39
CA MET A 52 20.34 0.93 -15.01
C MET A 52 21.05 1.82 -14.01
N SER A 53 22.26 2.27 -14.34
CA SER A 53 23.12 3.06 -13.44
C SER A 53 23.31 2.44 -12.05
N GLY A 54 23.35 1.11 -11.97
CA GLY A 54 23.53 0.36 -10.73
C GLY A 54 22.26 0.20 -9.88
N VAL A 55 21.11 0.60 -10.40
CA VAL A 55 19.79 0.47 -9.73
C VAL A 55 18.94 -0.53 -10.51
N GLU A 56 18.30 -1.46 -9.82
CA GLU A 56 17.29 -2.35 -10.41
C GLU A 56 16.06 -1.54 -10.80
N LEU A 57 15.47 -1.85 -11.95
CA LEU A 57 14.24 -1.23 -12.43
C LEU A 57 13.03 -2.10 -12.10
N ASP A 58 11.94 -1.50 -11.69
CA ASP A 58 10.59 -2.04 -11.72
C ASP A 58 9.72 -1.11 -12.58
N VAL A 59 9.94 -1.17 -13.90
CA VAL A 59 9.36 -0.22 -14.84
C VAL A 59 8.36 -0.89 -15.77
N TRP A 60 7.11 -0.46 -15.66
CA TRP A 60 6.05 -0.87 -16.56
C TRP A 60 5.91 0.12 -17.71
N VAL A 61 5.96 -0.40 -18.94
CA VAL A 61 5.79 0.38 -20.16
C VAL A 61 4.49 -0.04 -20.82
N TYR A 62 3.55 0.88 -20.93
CA TYR A 62 2.24 0.65 -21.54
C TYR A 62 2.06 1.46 -22.82
N PRO A 63 1.51 0.86 -23.89
CA PRO A 63 1.07 1.66 -25.03
C PRO A 63 -0.18 2.47 -24.64
N ARG A 64 -0.32 3.69 -25.23
CA ARG A 64 -1.45 4.59 -24.92
C ARG A 64 -2.82 3.90 -25.05
N VAL A 65 -2.96 2.99 -26.01
CA VAL A 65 -4.21 2.25 -26.24
C VAL A 65 -4.65 1.44 -25.02
N LYS A 66 -3.73 1.00 -24.16
CA LYS A 66 -4.05 0.29 -22.89
C LYS A 66 -4.79 1.20 -21.92
N ILE A 67 -4.45 2.48 -21.90
CA ILE A 67 -5.07 3.48 -21.00
C ILE A 67 -6.33 4.08 -21.64
N GLU A 68 -6.35 4.27 -22.96
CA GLU A 68 -7.52 4.79 -23.69
C GLU A 68 -8.66 3.77 -23.80
N ALA A 69 -8.35 2.46 -23.77
CA ALA A 69 -9.34 1.40 -23.75
C ALA A 69 -9.98 1.26 -22.34
N PRO A 70 -11.19 0.68 -22.22
CA PRO A 70 -11.74 0.35 -20.91
C PRO A 70 -10.77 -0.51 -20.10
N HIS A 71 -10.44 -0.07 -18.89
CA HIS A 71 -9.51 -0.73 -17.97
C HIS A 71 -10.05 -0.65 -16.53
N ASP A 72 -9.44 -1.43 -15.63
CA ASP A 72 -9.75 -1.39 -14.21
C ASP A 72 -8.69 -0.53 -13.51
N ALA A 73 -9.11 0.53 -12.81
CA ALA A 73 -8.22 1.38 -12.03
C ALA A 73 -7.41 0.58 -10.98
N TYR A 74 -7.91 -0.57 -10.55
CA TYR A 74 -7.22 -1.49 -9.67
C TYR A 74 -5.88 -1.98 -10.24
N GLU A 75 -5.75 -2.10 -11.56
CA GLU A 75 -4.50 -2.51 -12.21
C GLU A 75 -3.36 -1.50 -12.03
N PHE A 76 -3.68 -0.26 -11.67
CA PHE A 76 -2.74 0.87 -11.61
C PHE A 76 -2.61 1.48 -10.20
N LEU A 77 -3.01 0.76 -9.16
CA LEU A 77 -3.00 1.27 -7.78
C LEU A 77 -1.65 1.83 -7.33
N GLN A 78 -0.55 1.31 -7.85
CA GLN A 78 0.80 1.71 -7.49
C GLN A 78 1.11 3.19 -7.79
N ILE A 79 0.40 3.80 -8.76
CA ILE A 79 0.65 5.20 -9.15
C ILE A 79 -0.11 6.25 -8.32
N TRP A 80 -0.94 5.85 -7.34
CA TRP A 80 -1.86 6.73 -6.64
C TRP A 80 -1.16 7.96 -5.98
N ASP A 81 0.03 7.75 -5.41
CA ASP A 81 0.87 8.76 -4.76
C ASP A 81 2.15 9.06 -5.58
N GLY A 82 2.23 8.55 -6.82
CA GLY A 82 3.35 8.76 -7.71
C GLY A 82 3.51 10.23 -8.14
N ILE A 83 4.72 10.57 -8.54
CA ILE A 83 5.09 11.87 -9.09
C ILE A 83 5.05 11.78 -10.60
N ILE A 84 4.23 12.60 -11.25
CA ILE A 84 4.23 12.75 -12.70
C ILE A 84 5.50 13.49 -13.10
N ILE A 85 6.38 12.82 -13.83
CA ILE A 85 7.62 13.38 -14.36
C ILE A 85 7.35 14.11 -15.67
N SER A 86 6.56 13.48 -16.56
CA SER A 86 6.09 14.05 -17.82
C SER A 86 4.73 13.49 -18.19
N ASP A 87 3.92 14.25 -18.94
CA ASP A 87 2.60 13.80 -19.40
C ASP A 87 2.15 14.69 -20.58
N GLU A 88 2.62 14.38 -21.77
CA GLU A 88 2.31 15.15 -22.98
C GLU A 88 0.86 15.07 -23.42
N THR A 89 0.19 13.98 -23.05
CA THR A 89 -1.18 13.66 -23.48
C THR A 89 -2.26 13.97 -22.45
N GLY A 90 -1.87 14.16 -21.18
CA GLY A 90 -2.79 14.25 -20.04
C GLY A 90 -3.39 12.91 -19.60
N LEU A 91 -3.03 11.80 -20.26
CA LEU A 91 -3.57 10.46 -19.95
C LEU A 91 -3.11 9.94 -18.59
N LEU A 92 -1.86 10.20 -18.20
CA LEU A 92 -1.35 9.77 -16.92
C LEU A 92 -1.97 10.53 -15.75
N SER A 93 -2.20 11.82 -15.91
CA SER A 93 -2.91 12.65 -14.93
C SER A 93 -4.36 12.19 -14.75
N SER A 94 -5.02 11.84 -15.85
CA SER A 94 -6.38 11.29 -15.85
C SER A 94 -6.42 9.94 -15.13
N LEU A 95 -5.54 9.02 -15.51
CA LEU A 95 -5.42 7.70 -14.89
C LEU A 95 -5.14 7.80 -13.38
N GLN A 96 -4.22 8.67 -12.97
CA GLN A 96 -3.93 8.87 -11.56
C GLN A 96 -5.15 9.39 -10.78
N THR A 97 -5.96 10.24 -11.42
CA THR A 97 -7.21 10.72 -10.82
C THR A 97 -8.22 9.58 -10.65
N GLU A 98 -8.42 8.75 -11.68
CA GLU A 98 -9.29 7.57 -11.61
C GLU A 98 -8.86 6.59 -10.50
N VAL A 99 -7.56 6.33 -10.38
CA VAL A 99 -6.97 5.51 -9.32
C VAL A 99 -7.27 6.08 -7.94
N ARG A 100 -7.13 7.41 -7.75
CA ARG A 100 -7.44 8.08 -6.48
C ARG A 100 -8.93 8.00 -6.14
N GLU A 101 -9.80 8.16 -7.11
CA GLU A 101 -11.25 8.01 -6.93
C GLU A 101 -11.63 6.58 -6.56
N TYR A 102 -11.04 5.58 -7.25
CA TYR A 102 -11.21 4.17 -6.90
C TYR A 102 -10.80 3.89 -5.45
N ILE A 103 -9.62 4.33 -5.03
CA ILE A 103 -9.12 4.17 -3.67
C ILE A 103 -10.07 4.82 -2.67
N HIS A 104 -10.46 6.07 -2.92
CA HIS A 104 -11.37 6.80 -2.04
C HIS A 104 -12.73 6.10 -1.88
N SER A 105 -13.26 5.53 -2.95
CA SER A 105 -14.53 4.80 -2.93
C SER A 105 -14.45 3.42 -2.26
N THR A 106 -13.26 2.79 -2.25
CA THR A 106 -13.09 1.42 -1.76
C THR A 106 -12.41 1.31 -0.39
N ALA A 107 -11.73 2.36 0.08
CA ALA A 107 -11.05 2.38 1.38
C ALA A 107 -12.02 2.24 2.56
N ALA A 108 -13.21 2.80 2.45
CA ALA A 108 -14.19 2.87 3.53
C ALA A 108 -15.05 1.60 3.61
N LYS A 109 -14.60 0.62 4.39
CA LYS A 109 -15.44 -0.54 4.74
C LYS A 109 -16.59 -0.14 5.66
N GLY A 110 -17.74 -0.79 5.47
CA GLY A 110 -18.94 -0.56 6.29
C GLY A 110 -18.77 -1.04 7.75
N ARG A 111 -19.68 -0.57 8.64
CA ARG A 111 -19.70 -0.94 10.06
C ARG A 111 -19.75 -2.46 10.26
N GLU A 112 -20.62 -3.14 9.52
CA GLU A 112 -20.81 -4.59 9.67
C GLU A 112 -19.56 -5.39 9.30
N GLU A 113 -18.91 -5.07 8.17
CA GLU A 113 -17.68 -5.73 7.74
C GLU A 113 -16.53 -5.50 8.75
N ASN A 114 -16.37 -4.26 9.22
CA ASN A 114 -15.36 -3.95 10.25
C ASN A 114 -15.65 -4.65 11.57
N LEU A 115 -16.92 -4.81 11.97
CA LEU A 115 -17.29 -5.56 13.17
C LEU A 115 -16.98 -7.06 13.02
N GLN A 116 -17.21 -7.66 11.85
CA GLN A 116 -16.85 -9.04 11.56
C GLN A 116 -15.33 -9.25 11.65
N ASN A 117 -14.55 -8.33 11.09
CA ASN A 117 -13.09 -8.34 11.14
C ASN A 117 -12.58 -8.21 12.59
N LEU A 118 -13.16 -7.29 13.36
CA LEU A 118 -12.81 -7.14 14.78
C LEU A 118 -13.15 -8.38 15.61
N ASN A 119 -14.29 -9.01 15.35
CA ASN A 119 -14.65 -10.28 15.99
C ASN A 119 -13.70 -11.41 15.60
N TRP A 120 -13.19 -11.41 14.37
CA TRP A 120 -12.14 -12.34 13.96
C TRP A 120 -10.86 -12.12 14.78
N CYS A 121 -10.42 -10.86 14.96
CA CYS A 121 -9.26 -10.51 15.78
C CYS A 121 -9.41 -11.03 17.22
N ARG A 122 -10.56 -10.82 17.85
CA ARG A 122 -10.86 -11.32 19.20
C ARG A 122 -10.76 -12.85 19.30
N LYS A 123 -11.33 -13.56 18.32
CA LYS A 123 -11.24 -15.03 18.24
C LYS A 123 -9.80 -15.51 18.05
N MET A 124 -9.04 -14.82 17.22
CA MET A 124 -7.62 -15.13 17.01
C MET A 124 -6.80 -14.88 18.27
N LEU A 125 -7.01 -13.77 18.97
CA LEU A 125 -6.36 -13.46 20.24
C LEU A 125 -6.56 -14.59 21.26
N ALA A 126 -7.80 -15.01 21.50
CA ALA A 126 -8.10 -16.11 22.41
C ALA A 126 -7.36 -17.41 22.05
N ARG A 127 -7.19 -17.69 20.76
CA ARG A 127 -6.46 -18.88 20.29
C ARG A 127 -4.94 -18.78 20.44
N THR A 128 -4.39 -17.59 20.68
CA THR A 128 -2.95 -17.38 20.92
C THR A 128 -2.50 -17.82 22.32
N GLU A 129 -3.41 -18.04 23.26
CA GLU A 129 -3.11 -18.55 24.61
C GLU A 129 -2.50 -19.95 24.60
N ARG A 130 -2.74 -20.72 23.52
CA ARG A 130 -2.05 -21.99 23.32
C ARG A 130 -0.53 -21.76 23.25
N GLY A 131 0.22 -22.35 24.14
CA GLY A 131 1.67 -22.26 24.19
C GLY A 131 2.41 -23.10 23.12
N ASP A 132 1.67 -23.81 22.26
CA ASP A 132 2.19 -24.71 21.24
C ASP A 132 2.62 -24.01 19.94
N PHE A 133 3.07 -24.78 18.97
CA PHE A 133 3.48 -24.30 17.66
C PHE A 133 2.34 -23.56 16.93
N GLU A 134 1.13 -24.08 17.00
CA GLU A 134 -0.04 -23.45 16.39
C GLU A 134 -0.36 -22.09 17.02
N GLY A 135 -0.27 -21.96 18.35
CA GLY A 135 -0.46 -20.70 19.06
C GLY A 135 0.54 -19.63 18.60
N ARG A 136 1.82 -20.01 18.43
CA ARG A 136 2.84 -19.08 17.89
C ARG A 136 2.53 -18.61 16.47
N TYR A 137 2.13 -19.51 15.58
CA TYR A 137 1.69 -19.18 14.23
C TYR A 137 0.51 -18.19 14.24
N ARG A 138 -0.47 -18.41 15.12
CA ARG A 138 -1.64 -17.53 15.25
C ARG A 138 -1.28 -16.12 15.72
N ARG A 139 -0.25 -15.95 16.56
CA ARG A 139 0.26 -14.63 16.95
C ARG A 139 0.79 -13.87 15.75
N CYS A 140 1.65 -14.49 14.94
CA CYS A 140 2.18 -13.89 13.72
C CYS A 140 1.05 -13.50 12.77
N ARG A 141 0.10 -14.41 12.55
CA ARG A 141 -1.02 -14.17 11.65
C ARG A 141 -1.93 -13.05 12.14
N LEU A 142 -2.22 -13.01 13.45
CA LEU A 142 -3.02 -11.93 14.03
C LEU A 142 -2.38 -10.56 13.79
N LEU A 143 -1.06 -10.42 14.00
CA LEU A 143 -0.34 -9.19 13.74
C LEU A 143 -0.37 -8.80 12.27
N THR A 144 -0.10 -9.73 11.37
CA THR A 144 -0.08 -9.46 9.93
C THR A 144 -1.45 -9.03 9.42
N ASP A 145 -2.49 -9.84 9.69
CA ASP A 145 -3.82 -9.62 9.12
C ASP A 145 -4.53 -8.42 9.78
N SER A 146 -4.27 -8.14 11.07
CA SER A 146 -4.90 -7.04 11.78
C SER A 146 -4.38 -5.65 11.38
N LEU A 147 -3.27 -5.56 10.68
CA LEU A 147 -2.77 -4.29 10.15
C LEU A 147 -3.66 -3.75 9.02
N GLU A 148 -4.10 -4.63 8.12
CA GLU A 148 -5.11 -4.30 7.11
C GLU A 148 -6.45 -3.95 7.77
N ILE A 149 -6.86 -4.73 8.78
CA ILE A 149 -8.09 -4.47 9.54
C ILE A 149 -8.03 -3.09 10.21
N TYR A 150 -6.88 -2.70 10.76
CA TYR A 150 -6.68 -1.35 11.30
C TYR A 150 -6.94 -0.27 10.24
N CYS A 151 -6.31 -0.39 9.06
CA CYS A 151 -6.52 0.55 7.96
C CYS A 151 -8.01 0.64 7.59
N ASN A 152 -8.70 -0.49 7.43
CA ASN A 152 -10.13 -0.54 7.14
C ASN A 152 -10.97 0.17 8.23
N ILE A 153 -10.63 -0.03 9.52
CA ILE A 153 -11.32 0.61 10.64
C ILE A 153 -11.12 2.13 10.63
N VAL A 154 -9.92 2.63 10.35
CA VAL A 154 -9.67 4.07 10.31
C VAL A 154 -10.07 4.73 8.99
N GLY A 155 -10.39 3.94 7.95
CA GLY A 155 -10.87 4.41 6.66
C GLY A 155 -9.77 4.66 5.64
N GLU A 156 -8.62 4.07 5.86
CA GLU A 156 -7.48 4.14 4.98
C GLU A 156 -7.41 2.91 4.07
N TYR A 157 -6.98 3.12 2.84
CA TYR A 157 -6.73 2.01 1.92
C TYR A 157 -5.42 1.28 2.32
N PHE A 158 -5.47 -0.05 2.35
CA PHE A 158 -4.29 -0.84 2.71
C PHE A 158 -3.38 -1.07 1.49
N PHE A 159 -2.31 -0.29 1.38
CA PHE A 159 -1.25 -0.44 0.37
C PHE A 159 -0.10 -1.34 0.81
N GLY A 160 -0.35 -2.28 1.71
CA GLY A 160 0.66 -3.14 2.30
C GLY A 160 1.28 -2.58 3.58
N ALA A 161 2.04 -3.44 4.25
CA ALA A 161 2.55 -3.16 5.60
C ALA A 161 3.43 -1.91 5.67
N LYS A 162 4.33 -1.69 4.70
CA LYS A 162 5.26 -0.55 4.70
C LYS A 162 4.51 0.79 4.79
N LYS A 163 3.49 0.99 3.94
CA LYS A 163 2.70 2.24 3.92
C LYS A 163 1.78 2.36 5.14
N ALA A 164 1.17 1.25 5.59
CA ALA A 164 0.34 1.24 6.78
C ALA A 164 1.12 1.61 8.05
N LEU A 165 2.33 1.06 8.23
CA LEU A 165 3.20 1.38 9.36
C LEU A 165 3.64 2.85 9.35
N ARG A 166 3.98 3.41 8.20
CA ARG A 166 4.29 4.83 8.06
C ARG A 166 3.10 5.72 8.40
N TYR A 167 1.92 5.37 7.89
CA TYR A 167 0.68 6.08 8.23
C TYR A 167 0.47 6.11 9.74
N MET A 168 0.60 4.96 10.42
CA MET A 168 0.47 4.90 11.88
C MET A 168 1.49 5.78 12.59
N GLN A 169 2.77 5.72 12.18
CA GLN A 169 3.82 6.54 12.80
C GLN A 169 3.54 8.04 12.67
N GLN A 170 3.01 8.46 11.54
CA GLN A 170 2.76 9.86 11.24
C GLN A 170 1.46 10.38 11.86
N TYR A 171 0.37 9.61 11.81
CA TYR A 171 -0.97 10.10 12.13
C TYR A 171 -1.59 9.45 13.37
N ALA A 172 -1.02 8.36 13.87
CA ALA A 172 -1.52 7.61 15.03
C ALA A 172 -0.35 7.04 15.88
N PRO A 173 0.55 7.89 16.41
CA PRO A 173 1.78 7.45 17.09
C PRO A 173 1.52 6.53 18.29
N ASP A 174 0.40 6.69 18.99
CA ASP A 174 0.02 5.80 20.09
C ASP A 174 -0.27 4.38 19.59
N ALA A 175 -1.02 4.27 18.47
CA ALA A 175 -1.30 2.99 17.84
C ALA A 175 -0.01 2.34 17.29
N ALA A 176 0.87 3.14 16.68
CA ALA A 176 2.18 2.68 16.20
C ALA A 176 3.02 2.10 17.35
N THR A 177 3.09 2.78 18.49
CA THR A 177 3.85 2.33 19.67
C THR A 177 3.32 1.00 20.21
N VAL A 178 1.99 0.83 20.30
CA VAL A 178 1.38 -0.41 20.77
C VAL A 178 1.60 -1.55 19.79
N TYR A 179 1.48 -1.28 18.49
CA TYR A 179 1.71 -2.27 17.44
C TYR A 179 3.18 -2.72 17.41
N ASP A 180 4.13 -1.79 17.52
CA ASP A 180 5.58 -2.08 17.57
C ASP A 180 5.94 -2.94 18.80
N ALA A 181 5.36 -2.65 19.95
CA ALA A 181 5.53 -3.49 21.14
C ALA A 181 5.00 -4.92 20.93
N ALA A 182 3.87 -5.06 20.23
CA ALA A 182 3.30 -6.37 19.90
C ALA A 182 4.13 -7.13 18.85
N LEU A 183 4.73 -6.43 17.88
CA LEU A 183 5.67 -7.01 16.92
C LEU A 183 6.97 -7.48 17.60
N SER A 184 7.54 -6.64 18.46
CA SER A 184 8.80 -6.91 19.15
C SER A 184 8.68 -8.05 20.15
N SER A 185 7.54 -8.16 20.82
CA SER A 185 7.25 -9.20 21.83
C SER A 185 5.77 -9.59 21.75
N PRO A 186 5.42 -10.61 20.95
CA PRO A 186 4.02 -11.01 20.72
C PRO A 186 3.46 -11.84 21.88
N THR A 187 3.49 -11.28 23.10
CA THR A 187 2.82 -11.84 24.26
C THR A 187 1.31 -11.65 24.15
N PHE A 188 0.54 -12.44 24.89
CA PHE A 188 -0.91 -12.27 24.96
C PHE A 188 -1.29 -10.83 25.35
N GLU A 189 -0.63 -10.29 26.36
CA GLU A 189 -0.87 -8.95 26.87
C GLU A 189 -0.63 -7.86 25.80
N ASN A 190 0.49 -7.92 25.08
CA ASN A 190 0.78 -6.95 24.04
C ASN A 190 -0.19 -7.07 22.85
N LEU A 191 -0.56 -8.29 22.47
CA LEU A 191 -1.58 -8.54 21.45
C LEU A 191 -2.95 -8.02 21.88
N GLN A 192 -3.32 -8.21 23.16
CA GLN A 192 -4.56 -7.69 23.71
C GLN A 192 -4.60 -6.15 23.66
N ARG A 193 -3.54 -5.47 24.07
CA ARG A 193 -3.43 -4.01 23.96
C ARG A 193 -3.61 -3.53 22.52
N TRP A 194 -3.05 -4.25 21.57
CA TRP A 194 -3.25 -3.94 20.16
C TRP A 194 -4.72 -4.09 19.73
N ILE A 195 -5.40 -5.15 20.15
CA ILE A 195 -6.82 -5.32 19.84
C ILE A 195 -7.67 -4.21 20.49
N GLU A 196 -7.35 -3.77 21.70
CA GLU A 196 -7.99 -2.63 22.37
C GLU A 196 -7.86 -1.32 21.55
N ILE A 197 -6.73 -1.11 20.85
CA ILE A 197 -6.58 0.00 19.90
C ILE A 197 -7.57 -0.14 18.73
N LEU A 198 -7.72 -1.33 18.15
CA LEU A 198 -8.71 -1.57 17.09
C LEU A 198 -10.13 -1.29 17.57
N GLU A 199 -10.49 -1.76 18.75
CA GLU A 199 -11.80 -1.57 19.37
C GLU A 199 -12.10 -0.08 19.63
N LYS A 200 -11.13 0.66 20.15
CA LYS A 200 -11.25 2.10 20.38
C LYS A 200 -11.49 2.85 19.08
N ASN A 201 -10.70 2.56 18.04
CA ASN A 201 -10.87 3.21 16.74
C ASN A 201 -12.21 2.85 16.09
N PHE A 202 -12.64 1.58 16.21
CA PHE A 202 -13.95 1.15 15.74
C PHE A 202 -15.09 1.89 16.43
N ALA A 203 -15.06 1.98 17.77
CA ALA A 203 -16.08 2.70 18.53
C ALA A 203 -16.11 4.20 18.20
N THR A 204 -14.96 4.81 17.94
CA THR A 204 -14.85 6.22 17.54
C THR A 204 -15.49 6.46 16.17
N ARG A 205 -15.24 5.56 15.20
CA ARG A 205 -15.75 5.71 13.84
C ARG A 205 -17.22 5.32 13.70
N PHE A 206 -17.65 4.33 14.43
CA PHE A 206 -19.00 3.74 14.38
C PHE A 206 -19.65 3.77 15.76
N PRO A 207 -19.98 4.97 16.30
CA PRO A 207 -20.63 5.08 17.59
C PRO A 207 -21.96 4.34 17.60
N ASP A 208 -22.31 3.74 18.73
CA ASP A 208 -23.65 3.17 18.92
C ASP A 208 -24.66 4.32 18.95
N SER A 209 -25.73 4.17 18.17
CA SER A 209 -26.80 5.17 18.01
C SER A 209 -27.69 5.22 19.24
#